data_fd23236134643f3a3be22da433b4fa8a
#
_entry.id   fd23236134643f3a3be22da433b4fa8a
#
_cell.length_a   1.000
_cell.length_b   1.000
_cell.length_c   1.000
_cell.angle_alpha   90.00
_cell.angle_beta   90.00
_cell.angle_gamma   90.00
#
_symmetry.space_group_name_H-M   'P 1'
#
loop_
_entity.id
_entity.type
_entity.pdbx_description
1 polymer ?
#
loop_
_entity_poly.entity_id
_entity_poly.type
_entity_poly.pdbx_seq_one_letter_code
_entity_poly.pdbx_strand_id
1 'polypeptide(L)'
;MKRILLMVGMSLAMLIPTSCTEKLNRNSIKSESYTEYFNLTDRSTDDYLYLEVAVKAGIPKSDVEKYVVGNGWRSVAVYELDVNKNVVGEWELKDNLPTNHTQTLRHCFEVKGFGKDQLIQFGLREGLYEDHQFAYNESDNSISLAACSFVSPNGKLVYLSDNVMVCVAGDDLPPLEGRVPFVYMVVFEKVSKSTLKDWRKQCPDPGLWP
;
A
#
# COMPACT_ATOMS: atom_id res chain seq x y z
N MET A 1 -1.42 -4.40 75.21
CA MET A 1 -2.09 -4.96 73.97
C MET A 1 -1.78 -4.05 72.82
N LYS A 2 -0.81 -4.40 71.95
CA LYS A 2 -0.44 -3.63 70.74
C LYS A 2 -1.17 -4.24 69.57
N ARG A 3 -2.04 -3.46 68.88
CA ARG A 3 -2.69 -3.85 67.64
C ARG A 3 -1.75 -3.53 66.49
N ILE A 4 -1.33 -4.54 65.74
CA ILE A 4 -0.57 -4.44 64.50
C ILE A 4 -1.59 -4.28 63.40
N LEU A 5 -1.54 -3.14 62.67
CA LEU A 5 -2.34 -2.86 61.53
C LEU A 5 -1.58 -3.36 60.27
N LEU A 6 -2.08 -4.42 59.68
CA LEU A 6 -1.52 -4.99 58.45
C LEU A 6 -2.07 -4.18 57.24
N MET A 7 -1.23 -3.35 56.62
CA MET A 7 -1.57 -2.71 55.33
C MET A 7 -1.29 -3.70 54.22
N VAL A 8 -2.36 -4.19 53.60
CA VAL A 8 -2.30 -4.94 52.34
C VAL A 8 -2.19 -3.94 51.21
N GLY A 9 -0.99 -3.78 50.68
CA GLY A 9 -0.75 -3.00 49.44
C GLY A 9 -1.26 -3.76 48.22
N MET A 10 -2.37 -3.31 47.62
CA MET A 10 -2.83 -3.77 46.34
C MET A 10 -1.98 -3.12 45.24
N SER A 11 -0.97 -3.84 44.74
CA SER A 11 -0.26 -3.45 43.51
C SER A 11 -1.18 -3.63 42.31
N LEU A 12 -1.72 -2.51 41.83
CA LEU A 12 -2.46 -2.45 40.55
C LEU A 12 -1.42 -2.57 39.44
N ALA A 13 -1.18 -3.78 38.94
CA ALA A 13 -0.39 -4.00 37.75
C ALA A 13 -1.18 -3.42 36.57
N MET A 14 -0.79 -2.23 36.08
CA MET A 14 -1.22 -1.71 34.81
C MET A 14 -0.70 -2.64 33.72
N LEU A 15 -1.58 -3.47 33.19
CA LEU A 15 -1.37 -4.16 31.92
C LEU A 15 -1.32 -3.11 30.82
N ILE A 16 -0.12 -2.64 30.49
CA ILE A 16 0.12 -1.90 29.26
C ILE A 16 -0.14 -2.90 28.15
N PRO A 17 -1.12 -2.65 27.26
CA PRO A 17 -1.27 -3.49 26.10
C PRO A 17 0.02 -3.32 25.27
N THR A 18 0.87 -4.32 25.29
CA THR A 18 1.94 -4.46 24.31
C THR A 18 1.26 -4.53 22.95
N SER A 19 1.25 -3.43 22.25
CA SER A 19 0.98 -3.38 20.81
C SER A 19 1.93 -4.40 20.19
N CYS A 20 1.41 -5.58 19.85
CA CYS A 20 2.07 -6.49 18.95
C CYS A 20 2.16 -5.79 17.59
N THR A 21 3.21 -5.00 17.41
CA THR A 21 3.72 -4.70 16.09
C THR A 21 4.22 -6.05 15.58
N GLU A 22 3.37 -6.78 14.84
CA GLU A 22 3.84 -7.86 14.00
C GLU A 22 4.96 -7.28 13.15
N LYS A 23 6.20 -7.62 13.51
CA LYS A 23 7.35 -7.35 12.66
C LYS A 23 7.11 -8.21 11.42
N LEU A 24 6.58 -7.60 10.37
CA LEU A 24 6.52 -8.20 9.04
C LEU A 24 7.89 -8.83 8.78
N ASN A 25 7.89 -10.13 8.59
CA ASN A 25 9.08 -10.85 8.19
C ASN A 25 9.40 -10.43 6.74
N ARG A 26 10.18 -9.35 6.58
CA ARG A 26 10.59 -8.81 5.27
C ARG A 26 11.20 -9.87 4.34
N ASN A 27 11.68 -10.99 4.91
CA ASN A 27 12.23 -12.11 4.14
C ASN A 27 11.16 -12.96 3.44
N SER A 28 9.86 -12.77 3.72
CA SER A 28 8.77 -13.52 3.06
C SER A 28 8.21 -12.82 1.81
N ILE A 29 8.41 -11.51 1.66
CA ILE A 29 7.98 -10.75 0.49
C ILE A 29 9.21 -10.57 -0.41
N LYS A 30 9.45 -11.56 -1.27
CA LYS A 30 10.49 -11.46 -2.29
C LYS A 30 9.89 -10.84 -3.54
N SER A 31 10.56 -9.86 -4.13
CA SER A 31 10.19 -9.24 -5.40
C SER A 31 9.96 -10.30 -6.49
N GLU A 32 10.80 -11.33 -6.52
CA GLU A 32 10.75 -12.44 -7.47
C GLU A 32 9.44 -13.23 -7.46
N SER A 33 8.72 -13.27 -6.32
CA SER A 33 7.48 -14.06 -6.18
C SER A 33 6.34 -13.57 -7.07
N TYR A 34 6.37 -12.32 -7.56
CA TYR A 34 5.28 -11.72 -8.33
C TYR A 34 5.65 -11.41 -9.78
N THR A 35 6.92 -11.51 -10.17
CA THR A 35 7.38 -11.16 -11.52
C THR A 35 6.91 -12.16 -12.60
N GLU A 36 6.41 -13.31 -12.20
CA GLU A 36 5.81 -14.29 -13.11
C GLU A 36 4.45 -13.87 -13.66
N TYR A 37 3.71 -12.94 -12.99
CA TYR A 37 2.33 -12.58 -13.33
C TYR A 37 2.22 -11.50 -14.42
N PHE A 38 3.32 -10.91 -14.85
CA PHE A 38 3.34 -9.88 -15.90
C PHE A 38 4.58 -9.98 -16.79
N ASN A 39 4.52 -9.30 -17.93
CA ASN A 39 5.67 -9.08 -18.81
C ASN A 39 5.93 -7.59 -18.95
N LEU A 40 7.19 -7.23 -19.22
CA LEU A 40 7.60 -5.87 -19.51
C LEU A 40 8.17 -5.81 -20.93
N THR A 41 7.86 -4.72 -21.62
CA THR A 41 8.39 -4.44 -22.96
C THR A 41 8.89 -3.01 -22.99
N ASP A 42 10.14 -2.81 -23.40
CA ASP A 42 10.69 -1.48 -23.60
C ASP A 42 9.98 -0.82 -24.81
N ARG A 43 9.40 0.37 -24.57
CA ARG A 43 8.70 1.21 -25.54
C ARG A 43 9.34 2.59 -25.65
N SER A 44 10.56 2.74 -25.17
CA SER A 44 11.27 4.01 -25.16
C SER A 44 11.32 4.64 -26.54
N THR A 45 11.22 5.97 -26.55
CA THR A 45 11.32 6.83 -27.71
C THR A 45 12.43 7.85 -27.51
N ASP A 46 12.67 8.71 -28.49
CA ASP A 46 13.64 9.80 -28.35
C ASP A 46 13.26 10.80 -27.23
N ASP A 47 11.93 10.92 -26.96
CA ASP A 47 11.38 11.87 -25.99
C ASP A 47 11.14 11.28 -24.59
N TYR A 48 10.91 9.95 -24.50
CA TYR A 48 10.52 9.28 -23.25
C TYR A 48 11.12 7.89 -23.11
N LEU A 49 11.47 7.55 -21.85
CA LEU A 49 11.87 6.20 -21.45
C LEU A 49 10.71 5.57 -20.68
N TYR A 50 10.14 4.47 -21.17
CA TYR A 50 9.05 3.78 -20.47
C TYR A 50 8.98 2.29 -20.78
N LEU A 51 8.40 1.54 -19.84
CA LEU A 51 8.12 0.12 -19.98
C LEU A 51 6.60 -0.10 -20.02
N GLU A 52 6.14 -0.85 -21.03
CA GLU A 52 4.76 -1.32 -21.09
C GLU A 52 4.58 -2.56 -20.23
N VAL A 53 3.53 -2.56 -19.40
CA VAL A 53 3.16 -3.67 -18.52
C VAL A 53 2.05 -4.48 -19.18
N ALA A 54 2.31 -5.76 -19.47
CA ALA A 54 1.33 -6.72 -19.94
C ALA A 54 1.05 -7.78 -18.88
N VAL A 55 -0.18 -7.84 -18.36
CA VAL A 55 -0.60 -8.82 -17.35
C VAL A 55 -0.85 -10.17 -18.02
N LYS A 56 -0.36 -11.26 -17.44
CA LYS A 56 -0.45 -12.60 -18.04
C LYS A 56 -1.82 -13.26 -17.87
N ALA A 57 -2.57 -12.90 -16.83
CA ALA A 57 -3.89 -13.47 -16.57
C ALA A 57 -4.85 -12.38 -16.10
N GLY A 58 -6.10 -12.42 -16.60
CA GLY A 58 -7.17 -11.55 -16.12
C GLY A 58 -7.53 -11.88 -14.67
N ILE A 59 -7.78 -10.84 -13.88
CA ILE A 59 -8.33 -10.96 -12.52
C ILE A 59 -9.82 -10.58 -12.61
N PRO A 60 -10.74 -11.50 -12.27
CA PRO A 60 -12.16 -11.19 -12.35
C PRO A 60 -12.54 -10.00 -11.45
N LYS A 61 -13.41 -9.11 -11.94
CA LYS A 61 -13.91 -7.99 -11.15
C LYS A 61 -14.58 -8.45 -9.86
N SER A 62 -15.23 -9.63 -9.89
CA SER A 62 -15.82 -10.28 -8.70
C SER A 62 -14.78 -10.60 -7.63
N ASP A 63 -13.54 -10.93 -8.00
CA ASP A 63 -12.46 -11.18 -7.05
C ASP A 63 -11.95 -9.86 -6.46
N VAL A 64 -11.86 -8.80 -7.25
CA VAL A 64 -11.55 -7.45 -6.74
C VAL A 64 -12.65 -6.99 -5.78
N GLU A 65 -13.92 -7.19 -6.11
CA GLU A 65 -15.04 -6.88 -5.22
C GLU A 65 -14.96 -7.67 -3.92
N LYS A 66 -14.69 -8.96 -3.99
CA LYS A 66 -14.61 -9.87 -2.84
C LYS A 66 -13.44 -9.57 -1.91
N TYR A 67 -12.25 -9.34 -2.47
CA TYR A 67 -11.01 -9.27 -1.68
C TYR A 67 -10.59 -7.82 -1.37
N VAL A 68 -10.84 -6.87 -2.29
CA VAL A 68 -10.36 -5.49 -2.13
C VAL A 68 -11.40 -4.61 -1.46
N VAL A 69 -12.67 -4.67 -1.89
CA VAL A 69 -13.75 -3.82 -1.37
C VAL A 69 -14.07 -4.16 0.09
N GLY A 70 -14.33 -3.14 0.89
CA GLY A 70 -14.62 -3.25 2.33
C GLY A 70 -13.40 -3.57 3.20
N ASN A 71 -12.18 -3.51 2.65
CA ASN A 71 -10.95 -3.81 3.35
C ASN A 71 -9.99 -2.60 3.34
N GLY A 72 -9.15 -2.55 4.39
CA GLY A 72 -8.03 -1.64 4.47
C GLY A 72 -6.75 -2.28 3.95
N TRP A 73 -5.91 -1.49 3.30
CA TRP A 73 -4.67 -1.91 2.66
C TRP A 73 -3.53 -0.97 3.03
N ARG A 74 -2.33 -1.51 3.14
CA ARG A 74 -1.11 -0.72 3.30
C ARG A 74 -0.03 -1.19 2.33
N SER A 75 0.74 -0.26 1.78
CA SER A 75 1.94 -0.64 1.01
C SER A 75 3.00 -1.20 1.96
N VAL A 76 3.59 -2.34 1.60
CA VAL A 76 4.61 -3.01 2.42
C VAL A 76 5.97 -3.09 1.72
N ALA A 77 5.98 -3.02 0.40
CA ALA A 77 7.18 -2.95 -0.41
C ALA A 77 6.91 -2.18 -1.71
N VAL A 78 7.92 -1.46 -2.18
CA VAL A 78 7.96 -0.80 -3.50
C VAL A 78 9.32 -1.08 -4.11
N TYR A 79 9.30 -1.69 -5.29
CA TYR A 79 10.50 -2.03 -6.06
C TYR A 79 10.48 -1.31 -7.41
N GLU A 80 11.63 -0.87 -7.86
CA GLU A 80 11.86 -0.46 -9.24
C GLU A 80 12.42 -1.67 -10.00
N LEU A 81 11.77 -2.04 -11.11
CA LEU A 81 12.19 -3.17 -11.93
C LEU A 81 12.57 -2.69 -13.33
N ASP A 82 13.70 -3.21 -13.83
CA ASP A 82 14.11 -3.06 -15.24
C ASP A 82 13.25 -3.93 -16.19
N VAL A 83 13.51 -3.85 -17.50
CA VAL A 83 12.80 -4.65 -18.51
C VAL A 83 12.96 -6.17 -18.33
N ASN A 84 14.04 -6.61 -17.69
CA ASN A 84 14.28 -8.02 -17.36
C ASN A 84 13.67 -8.42 -16.01
N LYS A 85 12.95 -7.49 -15.35
CA LYS A 85 12.35 -7.63 -14.03
C LYS A 85 13.36 -7.79 -12.90
N ASN A 86 14.60 -7.35 -13.10
CA ASN A 86 15.58 -7.25 -12.02
C ASN A 86 15.25 -6.04 -11.17
N VAL A 87 15.42 -6.17 -9.86
CA VAL A 87 15.29 -5.04 -8.93
C VAL A 87 16.47 -4.12 -9.13
N VAL A 88 16.21 -2.89 -9.57
CA VAL A 88 17.19 -1.81 -9.74
C VAL A 88 17.09 -0.76 -8.63
N GLY A 89 15.96 -0.75 -7.90
CA GLY A 89 15.73 0.10 -6.74
C GLY A 89 14.72 -0.51 -5.78
N GLU A 90 14.85 -0.19 -4.49
CA GLU A 90 13.88 -0.52 -3.44
C GLU A 90 13.64 0.72 -2.58
N TRP A 91 12.36 1.05 -2.37
CA TRP A 91 11.98 2.21 -1.59
C TRP A 91 11.79 1.84 -0.12
N GLU A 92 12.46 2.56 0.75
CA GLU A 92 12.26 2.42 2.19
C GLU A 92 10.93 3.09 2.59
N LEU A 93 9.94 2.26 2.97
CA LEU A 93 8.62 2.73 3.40
C LEU A 93 8.63 2.97 4.91
N LYS A 94 8.17 4.15 5.33
CA LYS A 94 8.03 4.53 6.74
C LYS A 94 6.62 5.00 7.07
N ASP A 95 6.20 4.73 8.28
CA ASP A 95 4.91 5.20 8.81
C ASP A 95 4.97 6.70 9.17
N ASN A 96 6.18 7.21 9.45
CA ASN A 96 6.44 8.61 9.74
C ASN A 96 7.67 9.09 8.97
N LEU A 97 7.55 10.16 8.21
CA LEU A 97 8.70 10.78 7.56
C LEU A 97 9.50 11.61 8.56
N PRO A 98 10.83 11.44 8.64
CA PRO A 98 11.69 12.48 9.15
C PRO A 98 11.67 13.66 8.18
N THR A 99 11.99 14.86 8.66
CA THR A 99 11.94 16.13 7.91
C THR A 99 12.86 16.24 6.69
N ASN A 100 13.64 15.23 6.36
CA ASN A 100 14.67 15.22 5.32
C ASN A 100 14.35 14.33 4.10
N HIS A 101 13.17 14.37 3.59
CA HIS A 101 12.66 13.97 2.25
C HIS A 101 13.27 12.77 1.48
N THR A 102 14.10 11.92 2.07
CA THR A 102 14.71 10.77 1.39
C THR A 102 13.93 9.46 1.53
N GLN A 103 12.78 9.51 2.15
CA GLN A 103 11.99 8.31 2.48
C GLN A 103 10.53 8.52 2.08
N THR A 104 9.92 7.47 1.62
CA THR A 104 8.53 7.48 1.18
C THR A 104 7.59 7.06 2.29
N LEU A 105 6.49 7.79 2.46
CA LEU A 105 5.41 7.40 3.34
C LEU A 105 4.76 6.10 2.86
N ARG A 106 4.43 5.25 3.81
CA ARG A 106 3.59 4.10 3.56
C ARG A 106 2.18 4.56 3.18
N HIS A 107 1.70 4.09 2.05
CA HIS A 107 0.33 4.33 1.64
C HIS A 107 -0.63 3.45 2.44
N CYS A 108 -1.61 4.07 3.08
CA CYS A 108 -2.63 3.44 3.89
C CYS A 108 -4.01 3.88 3.36
N PHE A 109 -4.85 2.93 2.97
CA PHE A 109 -6.15 3.27 2.39
C PHE A 109 -7.20 2.18 2.64
N GLU A 110 -8.44 2.55 2.48
CA GLU A 110 -9.61 1.68 2.46
C GLU A 110 -10.33 1.81 1.12
N VAL A 111 -10.80 0.70 0.57
CA VAL A 111 -11.69 0.71 -0.59
C VAL A 111 -13.10 0.40 -0.13
N LYS A 112 -14.01 1.37 -0.25
CA LYS A 112 -15.43 1.21 0.12
C LYS A 112 -16.26 0.60 -1.00
N GLY A 113 -15.88 0.86 -2.26
CA GLY A 113 -16.59 0.39 -3.46
C GLY A 113 -15.92 0.88 -4.73
N PHE A 114 -16.62 0.79 -5.86
CA PHE A 114 -16.17 1.34 -7.13
C PHE A 114 -16.79 2.73 -7.36
N GLY A 115 -16.02 3.64 -7.95
CA GLY A 115 -16.48 4.95 -8.34
C GLY A 115 -15.82 6.09 -7.57
N LYS A 116 -16.41 7.29 -7.71
CA LYS A 116 -15.95 8.50 -7.05
C LYS A 116 -16.12 8.36 -5.53
N ASP A 117 -15.17 8.89 -4.77
CA ASP A 117 -15.17 8.94 -3.30
C ASP A 117 -15.28 7.53 -2.64
N GLN A 118 -14.80 6.49 -3.34
CA GLN A 118 -14.84 5.11 -2.84
C GLN A 118 -13.47 4.56 -2.39
N LEU A 119 -12.40 5.32 -2.57
CA LEU A 119 -11.07 5.06 -2.06
C LEU A 119 -10.74 6.10 -1.00
N ILE A 120 -10.53 5.68 0.23
CA ILE A 120 -10.19 6.56 1.35
C ILE A 120 -8.72 6.44 1.65
N GLN A 121 -7.97 7.51 1.49
CA GLN A 121 -6.59 7.59 1.93
C GLN A 121 -6.52 8.09 3.37
N PHE A 122 -5.67 7.44 4.18
CA PHE A 122 -5.39 7.84 5.56
C PHE A 122 -3.99 8.40 5.67
N GLY A 123 -3.88 9.70 5.85
CA GLY A 123 -2.64 10.38 6.22
C GLY A 123 -2.40 10.28 7.73
N LEU A 124 -1.95 9.11 8.21
CA LEU A 124 -1.90 8.78 9.65
C LEU A 124 -1.03 9.74 10.47
N ARG A 125 -0.06 10.39 9.85
CA ARG A 125 0.80 11.36 10.52
C ARG A 125 0.08 12.66 10.81
N GLU A 126 -0.65 13.16 9.81
CA GLU A 126 -1.34 14.46 9.85
C GLU A 126 -2.77 14.34 10.35
N GLY A 127 -3.28 13.12 10.53
CA GLY A 127 -4.70 12.88 10.83
C GLY A 127 -5.61 13.20 9.64
N LEU A 128 -5.07 13.12 8.41
CA LEU A 128 -5.81 13.47 7.19
C LEU A 128 -6.67 12.31 6.70
N TYR A 129 -7.85 12.66 6.21
CA TYR A 129 -8.79 11.80 5.50
C TYR A 129 -9.01 12.40 4.12
N GLU A 130 -8.75 11.64 3.07
CA GLU A 130 -8.92 12.09 1.69
C GLU A 130 -9.71 11.07 0.88
N ASP A 131 -10.75 11.57 0.18
CA ASP A 131 -11.58 10.78 -0.72
C ASP A 131 -11.02 10.78 -2.13
N HIS A 132 -10.92 9.59 -2.74
CA HIS A 132 -10.43 9.39 -4.09
C HIS A 132 -11.33 8.43 -4.87
N GLN A 133 -11.17 8.44 -6.19
CA GLN A 133 -11.82 7.47 -7.05
C GLN A 133 -11.11 6.10 -6.96
N PHE A 134 -11.91 5.03 -6.85
CA PHE A 134 -11.47 3.67 -7.09
C PHE A 134 -12.10 3.14 -8.38
N ALA A 135 -11.28 2.66 -9.29
CA ALA A 135 -11.73 2.03 -10.52
C ALA A 135 -10.88 0.79 -10.83
N TYR A 136 -11.52 -0.21 -11.41
CA TYR A 136 -10.88 -1.40 -11.94
C TYR A 136 -11.53 -1.80 -13.27
N ASN A 137 -10.71 -2.10 -14.26
CA ASN A 137 -11.13 -2.59 -15.56
C ASN A 137 -10.61 -4.02 -15.78
N GLU A 138 -11.52 -4.99 -15.82
CA GLU A 138 -11.21 -6.41 -15.97
C GLU A 138 -10.61 -6.74 -17.35
N SER A 139 -10.90 -5.95 -18.39
CA SER A 139 -10.44 -6.27 -19.75
C SER A 139 -8.92 -6.18 -19.92
N ASP A 140 -8.27 -5.36 -19.10
CA ASP A 140 -6.83 -5.10 -19.18
C ASP A 140 -6.15 -5.00 -17.81
N ASN A 141 -6.85 -5.37 -16.74
CA ASN A 141 -6.45 -5.29 -15.35
C ASN A 141 -6.01 -3.88 -14.89
N SER A 142 -6.42 -2.82 -15.59
CA SER A 142 -6.09 -1.46 -15.15
C SER A 142 -6.80 -1.13 -13.83
N ILE A 143 -6.06 -0.51 -12.91
CA ILE A 143 -6.55 -0.14 -11.60
C ILE A 143 -6.19 1.31 -11.30
N SER A 144 -7.14 2.07 -10.78
CA SER A 144 -6.90 3.43 -10.29
C SER A 144 -6.83 3.42 -8.77
N LEU A 145 -5.65 3.69 -8.24
CA LEU A 145 -5.35 3.83 -6.81
C LEU A 145 -4.75 5.22 -6.56
N ALA A 146 -5.56 6.27 -6.68
CA ALA A 146 -5.09 7.65 -6.52
C ALA A 146 -4.42 7.91 -5.15
N ALA A 147 -4.77 7.10 -4.13
CA ALA A 147 -4.10 7.08 -2.83
C ALA A 147 -2.63 6.61 -2.88
N CYS A 148 -2.14 6.12 -4.02
CA CYS A 148 -0.78 5.63 -4.16
C CYS A 148 -0.13 6.19 -5.43
N SER A 149 0.75 7.16 -5.29
CA SER A 149 1.44 7.81 -6.40
C SER A 149 2.27 6.86 -7.28
N PHE A 150 2.77 5.75 -6.71
CA PHE A 150 3.50 4.72 -7.46
C PHE A 150 2.62 3.88 -8.40
N VAL A 151 1.29 3.94 -8.25
CA VAL A 151 0.34 3.15 -9.05
C VAL A 151 -0.49 4.03 -9.97
N SER A 152 -0.71 5.30 -9.59
CA SER A 152 -1.51 6.24 -10.35
C SER A 152 -0.65 6.99 -11.38
N PRO A 153 -1.14 7.24 -12.63
CA PRO A 153 -2.47 6.87 -13.14
C PRO A 153 -2.54 5.52 -13.87
N ASN A 154 -1.40 4.88 -14.18
CA ASN A 154 -1.30 3.77 -15.15
C ASN A 154 -1.07 2.41 -14.50
N GLY A 155 -1.62 2.19 -13.31
CA GLY A 155 -1.46 0.94 -12.59
C GLY A 155 -2.16 -0.25 -13.23
N LYS A 156 -1.51 -1.42 -13.18
CA LYS A 156 -2.08 -2.73 -13.52
C LYS A 156 -2.10 -3.61 -12.28
N LEU A 157 -3.25 -4.21 -11.98
CA LEU A 157 -3.36 -5.23 -10.94
C LEU A 157 -2.81 -6.54 -11.50
N VAL A 158 -1.69 -7.03 -10.96
CA VAL A 158 -0.99 -8.21 -11.50
C VAL A 158 -1.19 -9.45 -10.64
N TYR A 159 -1.47 -9.29 -9.35
CA TYR A 159 -1.73 -10.38 -8.42
C TYR A 159 -2.74 -9.94 -7.35
N LEU A 160 -3.65 -10.85 -6.98
CA LEU A 160 -4.62 -10.64 -5.92
C LEU A 160 -4.88 -11.94 -5.16
N SER A 161 -4.86 -11.84 -3.84
CA SER A 161 -5.27 -12.89 -2.92
C SER A 161 -6.08 -12.29 -1.75
N ASP A 162 -6.48 -13.12 -0.79
CA ASP A 162 -7.21 -12.62 0.39
C ASP A 162 -6.41 -11.59 1.21
N ASN A 163 -5.07 -11.68 1.21
CA ASN A 163 -4.21 -10.86 2.07
C ASN A 163 -3.20 -9.99 1.33
N VAL A 164 -3.00 -10.22 0.03
CA VAL A 164 -1.97 -9.52 -0.76
C VAL A 164 -2.55 -9.03 -2.07
N MET A 165 -2.25 -7.79 -2.41
CA MET A 165 -2.53 -7.17 -3.69
C MET A 165 -1.22 -6.63 -4.25
N VAL A 166 -0.91 -6.90 -5.52
CA VAL A 166 0.29 -6.39 -6.19
C VAL A 166 -0.11 -5.61 -7.43
N CYS A 167 0.38 -4.38 -7.51
CA CYS A 167 0.20 -3.52 -8.66
C CYS A 167 1.55 -3.20 -9.31
N VAL A 168 1.56 -3.04 -10.62
CA VAL A 168 2.72 -2.61 -11.38
C VAL A 168 2.32 -1.39 -12.23
N ALA A 169 3.12 -0.34 -12.21
CA ALA A 169 2.89 0.86 -13.00
C ALA A 169 4.19 1.31 -13.66
N GLY A 170 4.09 1.70 -14.94
CA GLY A 170 5.20 2.35 -15.62
C GLY A 170 5.40 3.77 -15.13
N ASP A 171 6.62 4.25 -15.26
CA ASP A 171 6.98 5.65 -15.06
C ASP A 171 7.55 6.22 -16.35
N ASP A 172 6.93 7.30 -16.85
CA ASP A 172 7.40 7.99 -18.02
C ASP A 172 8.48 8.99 -17.62
N LEU A 173 9.70 8.73 -18.02
CA LEU A 173 10.86 9.55 -17.68
C LEU A 173 11.41 10.27 -18.92
N PRO A 174 11.86 11.52 -18.79
CA PRO A 174 12.62 12.17 -19.85
C PRO A 174 13.94 11.42 -20.08
N PRO A 175 14.39 11.25 -21.34
CA PRO A 175 15.66 10.63 -21.63
C PRO A 175 16.81 11.51 -21.11
N LEU A 176 17.59 10.95 -20.18
CA LEU A 176 18.82 11.57 -19.67
C LEU A 176 19.94 10.53 -19.73
N GLU A 177 21.16 10.99 -19.91
CA GLU A 177 22.32 10.11 -19.98
C GLU A 177 22.41 9.20 -18.73
N GLY A 178 22.53 7.91 -18.97
CA GLY A 178 22.60 6.87 -17.93
C GLY A 178 21.27 6.44 -17.30
N ARG A 179 20.13 7.05 -17.70
CA ARG A 179 18.82 6.56 -17.29
C ARG A 179 18.40 5.36 -18.10
N VAL A 180 17.73 4.43 -17.41
CA VAL A 180 17.02 3.30 -18.02
C VAL A 180 15.55 3.36 -17.60
N PRO A 181 14.60 2.92 -18.47
CA PRO A 181 13.21 2.86 -18.07
C PRO A 181 13.01 1.80 -16.97
N PHE A 182 12.09 2.07 -16.07
CA PHE A 182 11.70 1.13 -15.02
C PHE A 182 10.18 1.17 -14.76
N VAL A 183 9.70 0.20 -13.99
CA VAL A 183 8.34 0.19 -13.46
C VAL A 183 8.38 0.08 -11.96
N TYR A 184 7.40 0.66 -11.29
CA TYR A 184 7.14 0.41 -9.88
C TYR A 184 6.34 -0.88 -9.72
N MET A 185 6.82 -1.81 -8.91
CA MET A 185 6.04 -2.93 -8.40
C MET A 185 5.72 -2.65 -6.93
N VAL A 186 4.44 -2.47 -6.62
CA VAL A 186 3.97 -2.13 -5.27
C VAL A 186 3.21 -3.31 -4.69
N VAL A 187 3.66 -3.77 -3.52
CA VAL A 187 3.01 -4.84 -2.76
C VAL A 187 2.21 -4.23 -1.63
N PHE A 188 0.92 -4.54 -1.60
CA PHE A 188 0.01 -4.15 -0.53
C PHE A 188 -0.41 -5.37 0.28
N GLU A 189 -0.54 -5.16 1.58
CA GLU A 189 -1.05 -6.14 2.53
C GLU A 189 -2.37 -5.66 3.11
N LYS A 190 -3.33 -6.59 3.23
CA LYS A 190 -4.59 -6.32 3.91
C LYS A 190 -4.35 -6.13 5.41
N VAL A 191 -4.90 -5.09 5.98
CA VAL A 191 -4.81 -4.84 7.41
C VAL A 191 -5.97 -5.47 8.18
N SER A 192 -5.76 -5.71 9.48
CA SER A 192 -6.81 -6.22 10.35
C SER A 192 -7.96 -5.22 10.49
N LYS A 193 -9.16 -5.71 10.82
CA LYS A 193 -10.33 -4.84 11.09
C LYS A 193 -10.08 -3.91 12.29
N SER A 194 -9.29 -4.31 13.27
CA SER A 194 -8.88 -3.45 14.38
C SER A 194 -7.99 -2.31 13.91
N THR A 195 -6.97 -2.60 13.09
CA THR A 195 -6.09 -1.59 12.48
C THR A 195 -6.89 -0.58 11.66
N LEU A 196 -7.78 -1.05 10.79
CA LEU A 196 -8.63 -0.17 9.99
C LEU A 196 -9.53 0.72 10.86
N LYS A 197 -10.10 0.17 11.95
CA LYS A 197 -10.88 0.94 12.91
C LYS A 197 -10.03 2.03 13.60
N ASP A 198 -8.77 1.73 13.90
CA ASP A 198 -7.86 2.69 14.51
C ASP A 198 -7.45 3.79 13.53
N TRP A 199 -7.26 3.48 12.24
CA TRP A 199 -7.05 4.49 11.19
C TRP A 199 -8.22 5.46 11.07
N ARG A 200 -9.45 4.95 11.03
CA ARG A 200 -10.67 5.79 10.98
C ARG A 200 -10.82 6.70 12.20
N LYS A 201 -10.30 6.30 13.37
CA LYS A 201 -10.28 7.17 14.55
C LYS A 201 -9.19 8.25 14.48
N GLN A 202 -8.03 7.93 13.90
CA GLN A 202 -6.92 8.87 13.75
C GLN A 202 -7.19 9.89 12.65
N CYS A 203 -7.89 9.47 11.60
CA CYS A 203 -8.24 10.30 10.44
C CYS A 203 -9.78 10.30 10.30
N PRO A 204 -10.50 11.05 11.12
CA PRO A 204 -11.96 11.07 11.07
C PRO A 204 -12.44 11.73 9.77
N ASP A 205 -13.51 11.18 9.21
CA ASP A 205 -14.20 11.75 8.06
C ASP A 205 -14.71 13.15 8.38
N PRO A 206 -14.29 14.22 7.66
CA PRO A 206 -14.74 15.57 7.92
C PRO A 206 -16.24 15.77 7.69
N GLY A 207 -16.90 14.89 6.93
CA GLY A 207 -18.35 14.89 6.75
C GLY A 207 -19.13 14.41 7.97
N LEU A 208 -18.46 13.84 8.98
CA LEU A 208 -19.08 13.44 10.27
C LEU A 208 -18.96 14.49 11.36
N TRP A 209 -18.39 15.66 11.08
CA TRP A 209 -18.36 16.76 12.04
C TRP A 209 -19.73 17.44 12.06
N PRO A 210 -20.32 17.63 13.25
CA PRO A 210 -21.60 18.33 13.41
C PRO A 210 -21.48 19.81 13.07
#